data_9b46e5b9ef514478f700ac1a9e694425
#
_entry.id   9b46e5b9ef514478f700ac1a9e694425
#
_cell.length_a   1.000
_cell.length_b   1.000
_cell.length_c   1.000
_cell.angle_alpha   90.00
_cell.angle_beta   90.00
_cell.angle_gamma   90.00
#
_symmetry.space_group_name_H-M   'P 1'
#
loop_
_entity.id
_entity.type
_entity.pdbx_description
1 polymer ?
#
loop_
_entity_poly.entity_id
_entity_poly.type
_entity_poly.pdbx_seq_one_letter_code
_entity_poly.pdbx_strand_id
1 'polypeptide(L)'
;MKGSLIIIGFFVLGILSSLYNIIPVNFHQYNLSFYALCGLMFCVGISVGSDPNTLFSFRRLNPRFALLPLMTILGTLAGCTVASLFLNNYSATDACAVGSGLGYYSLSSIIITEYKGAELGTIALMSNIIREIIALLFAPLLAKWFGPLAPISVGGATTMDTTLPIITRASGQKYIVVSVFHGCLTDFS
;
A
#
# COMPACT_ATOMS: atom_id res chain seq x y z
N MET A 1 7.78 12.66 1.23
CA MET A 1 8.18 13.04 -0.14
C MET A 1 9.51 12.43 -0.60
N LYS A 2 10.60 12.42 0.19
CA LYS A 2 11.88 11.83 -0.27
C LYS A 2 11.79 10.33 -0.55
N GLY A 3 11.09 9.56 0.28
CA GLY A 3 10.93 8.11 0.10
C GLY A 3 10.17 7.75 -1.18
N SER A 4 9.03 8.37 -1.42
CA SER A 4 8.21 8.11 -2.63
C SER A 4 8.96 8.49 -3.91
N LEU A 5 9.73 9.60 -3.89
CA LEU A 5 10.57 9.99 -5.04
C LEU A 5 11.67 8.98 -5.32
N ILE A 6 12.27 8.38 -4.29
CA ILE A 6 13.28 7.33 -4.43
C ILE A 6 12.66 6.09 -5.08
N ILE A 7 11.49 5.66 -4.63
CA ILE A 7 10.77 4.51 -5.20
C ILE A 7 10.45 4.73 -6.67
N ILE A 8 9.88 5.91 -7.01
CA ILE A 8 9.59 6.29 -8.40
C ILE A 8 10.88 6.31 -9.22
N GLY A 9 11.98 6.85 -8.67
CA GLY A 9 13.28 6.88 -9.33
C GLY A 9 13.80 5.47 -9.67
N PHE A 10 13.77 4.54 -8.72
CA PHE A 10 14.15 3.14 -8.97
C PHE A 10 13.22 2.45 -9.97
N PHE A 11 11.93 2.74 -9.94
CA PHE A 11 10.98 2.19 -10.90
C PHE A 11 11.30 2.66 -12.33
N VAL A 12 11.52 3.97 -12.53
CA VAL A 12 11.91 4.52 -13.83
C VAL A 12 13.24 3.95 -14.32
N LEU A 13 14.23 3.82 -13.42
CA LEU A 13 15.51 3.18 -13.73
C LEU A 13 15.32 1.72 -14.16
N GLY A 14 14.42 0.97 -13.52
CA GLY A 14 14.08 -0.40 -13.91
C GLY A 14 13.51 -0.47 -15.32
N ILE A 15 12.56 0.43 -15.66
CA ILE A 15 12.00 0.52 -17.03
C ILE A 15 13.10 0.82 -18.04
N LEU A 16 13.94 1.83 -17.78
CA LEU A 16 15.03 2.22 -18.69
C LEU A 16 16.04 1.08 -18.86
N SER A 17 16.41 0.40 -17.79
CA SER A 17 17.32 -0.75 -17.84
C SER A 17 16.77 -1.90 -18.69
N SER A 18 15.46 -2.12 -18.64
CA SER A 18 14.77 -3.12 -19.45
C SER A 18 14.72 -2.70 -20.92
N LEU A 19 14.38 -1.44 -21.21
CA LEU A 19 14.31 -0.91 -22.57
C LEU A 19 15.67 -0.94 -23.29
N TYR A 20 16.74 -0.66 -22.57
CA TYR A 20 18.11 -0.64 -23.11
C TYR A 20 18.81 -2.01 -23.02
N ASN A 21 18.13 -3.08 -22.58
CA ASN A 21 18.70 -4.43 -22.38
C ASN A 21 20.02 -4.42 -21.58
N ILE A 22 20.15 -3.51 -20.61
CA ILE A 22 21.37 -3.37 -19.78
C ILE A 22 21.53 -4.58 -18.86
N ILE A 23 20.42 -5.17 -18.43
CA ILE A 23 20.40 -6.34 -17.55
C ILE A 23 19.96 -7.56 -18.35
N PRO A 24 20.78 -8.61 -18.46
CA PRO A 24 20.41 -9.82 -19.19
C PRO A 24 19.14 -10.46 -18.60
N VAL A 25 18.23 -10.88 -19.46
CA VAL A 25 16.85 -11.36 -19.16
C VAL A 25 16.81 -12.61 -18.25
N ASN A 26 17.93 -13.22 -17.92
CA ASN A 26 18.02 -14.43 -17.08
C ASN A 26 17.61 -14.22 -15.61
N PHE A 27 17.36 -13.00 -15.18
CA PHE A 27 16.87 -12.68 -13.83
C PHE A 27 15.48 -13.26 -13.54
N HIS A 28 14.64 -13.50 -14.55
CA HIS A 28 13.33 -14.13 -14.40
C HIS A 28 13.41 -15.59 -13.92
N GLN A 29 14.51 -16.30 -14.20
CA GLN A 29 14.67 -17.70 -13.81
C GLN A 29 14.96 -17.89 -12.30
N TYR A 30 15.39 -16.85 -11.59
CA TYR A 30 15.84 -16.96 -10.20
C TYR A 30 14.82 -16.48 -9.16
N ASN A 31 13.57 -16.14 -9.52
CA ASN A 31 12.56 -15.61 -8.61
C ASN A 31 13.11 -14.54 -7.64
N LEU A 32 14.02 -13.69 -8.14
CA LEU A 32 14.73 -12.69 -7.33
C LEU A 32 13.75 -11.72 -6.65
N SER A 33 12.65 -11.40 -7.34
CA SER A 33 11.57 -10.56 -6.80
C SER A 33 10.94 -11.19 -5.55
N PHE A 34 10.74 -12.52 -5.56
CA PHE A 34 10.20 -13.25 -4.43
C PHE A 34 11.16 -13.21 -3.22
N TYR A 35 12.46 -13.44 -3.42
CA TYR A 35 13.44 -13.36 -2.33
C TYR A 35 13.59 -11.93 -1.78
N ALA A 36 13.56 -10.93 -2.65
CA ALA A 36 13.56 -9.53 -2.24
C ALA A 36 12.34 -9.19 -1.39
N LEU A 37 11.16 -9.70 -1.78
CA LEU A 37 9.92 -9.57 -1.02
C LEU A 37 10.01 -10.24 0.35
N CYS A 38 10.52 -11.48 0.43
CA CYS A 38 10.72 -12.17 1.71
C CYS A 38 11.64 -11.37 2.65
N GLY A 39 12.72 -10.81 2.11
CA GLY A 39 13.64 -9.94 2.85
C GLY A 39 12.96 -8.68 3.37
N LEU A 40 12.14 -8.04 2.54
CA LEU A 40 11.36 -6.86 2.92
C LEU A 40 10.36 -7.19 4.02
N MET A 41 9.61 -8.28 3.89
CA MET A 41 8.67 -8.75 4.92
C MET A 41 9.37 -9.06 6.25
N PHE A 42 10.54 -9.67 6.21
CA PHE A 42 11.34 -9.91 7.39
C PHE A 42 11.77 -8.60 8.08
N CYS A 43 12.22 -7.61 7.32
CA CYS A 43 12.59 -6.29 7.84
C CYS A 43 11.37 -5.56 8.47
N VAL A 44 10.20 -5.63 7.82
CA VAL A 44 8.95 -5.07 8.38
C VAL A 44 8.59 -5.76 9.68
N GLY A 45 8.67 -7.11 9.72
CA GLY A 45 8.42 -7.88 10.95
C GLY A 45 9.33 -7.47 12.11
N ILE A 46 10.62 -7.29 11.85
CA ILE A 46 11.57 -6.77 12.85
C ILE A 46 11.18 -5.35 13.29
N SER A 47 10.85 -4.48 12.36
CA SER A 47 10.50 -3.08 12.64
C SER A 47 9.28 -2.98 13.57
N VAL A 48 8.22 -3.73 13.27
CA VAL A 48 7.00 -3.77 14.10
C VAL A 48 7.25 -4.45 15.45
N GLY A 49 7.99 -5.56 15.45
CA GLY A 49 8.30 -6.31 16.68
C GLY A 49 9.27 -5.62 17.63
N SER A 50 10.09 -4.70 17.12
CA SER A 50 11.11 -3.98 17.92
C SER A 50 10.55 -2.81 18.72
N ASP A 51 9.32 -2.38 18.49
CA ASP A 51 8.68 -1.30 19.25
C ASP A 51 7.65 -1.84 20.25
N PRO A 52 8.06 -2.05 21.54
CA PRO A 52 7.16 -2.53 22.58
C PRO A 52 5.97 -1.59 22.83
N ASN A 53 6.15 -0.28 22.61
CA ASN A 53 5.07 0.69 22.83
C ASN A 53 3.96 0.51 21.80
N THR A 54 4.31 0.24 20.56
CA THR A 54 3.35 -0.08 19.50
C THR A 54 2.56 -1.34 19.86
N LEU A 55 3.24 -2.43 20.27
CA LEU A 55 2.58 -3.68 20.65
C LEU A 55 1.67 -3.53 21.89
N PHE A 56 2.12 -2.83 22.94
CA PHE A 56 1.28 -2.57 24.12
C PHE A 56 0.10 -1.64 23.84
N SER A 57 0.28 -0.70 22.94
CA SER A 57 -0.76 0.25 22.55
C SER A 57 -1.89 -0.40 21.76
N PHE A 58 -1.62 -1.47 21.00
CA PHE A 58 -2.67 -2.29 20.36
C PHE A 58 -3.66 -2.87 21.39
N ARG A 59 -3.17 -3.27 22.56
CA ARG A 59 -4.00 -3.85 23.61
C ARG A 59 -4.93 -2.82 24.29
N ARG A 60 -4.62 -1.53 24.18
CA ARG A 60 -5.40 -0.41 24.75
C ARG A 60 -6.28 0.30 23.71
N LEU A 61 -6.23 -0.12 22.45
CA LEU A 61 -7.07 0.46 21.41
C LEU A 61 -8.55 0.20 21.70
N ASN A 62 -9.35 1.24 21.53
CA ASN A 62 -10.80 1.09 21.56
C ASN A 62 -11.21 0.16 20.42
N PRO A 63 -11.99 -0.91 20.68
CA PRO A 63 -12.38 -1.90 19.66
C PRO A 63 -13.09 -1.28 18.43
N ARG A 64 -13.64 -0.07 18.57
CA ARG A 64 -14.23 0.67 17.44
C ARG A 64 -13.22 1.02 16.35
N PHE A 65 -11.92 1.15 16.68
CA PHE A 65 -10.88 1.41 15.68
C PHE A 65 -10.54 0.17 14.85
N ALA A 66 -10.88 -1.04 15.30
CA ALA A 66 -10.77 -2.27 14.50
C ALA A 66 -11.74 -2.27 13.31
N LEU A 67 -12.82 -1.50 13.37
CA LEU A 67 -13.72 -1.30 12.24
C LEU A 67 -13.08 -0.50 11.09
N LEU A 68 -12.07 0.32 11.37
CA LEU A 68 -11.47 1.18 10.35
C LEU A 68 -10.81 0.38 9.21
N PRO A 69 -9.92 -0.60 9.48
CA PRO A 69 -9.36 -1.45 8.42
C PRO A 69 -10.47 -2.20 7.65
N LEU A 70 -11.44 -2.76 8.36
CA LEU A 70 -12.55 -3.48 7.73
C LEU A 70 -13.32 -2.58 6.75
N MET A 71 -13.68 -1.38 7.18
CA MET A 71 -14.38 -0.42 6.32
C MET A 71 -13.52 0.08 5.17
N THR A 72 -12.21 0.18 5.37
CA THR A 72 -11.26 0.52 4.29
C THR A 72 -11.22 -0.59 3.23
N ILE A 73 -11.13 -1.85 3.63
CA ILE A 73 -11.13 -3.00 2.73
C ILE A 73 -12.45 -3.06 1.95
N LEU A 74 -13.58 -3.07 2.65
CA LEU A 74 -14.90 -3.12 2.03
C LEU A 74 -15.16 -1.93 1.09
N GLY A 75 -14.79 -0.72 1.51
CA GLY A 75 -14.93 0.48 0.69
C GLY A 75 -14.05 0.46 -0.55
N THR A 76 -12.81 -0.06 -0.43
CA THR A 76 -11.92 -0.19 -1.57
C THR A 76 -12.46 -1.22 -2.57
N LEU A 77 -12.89 -2.39 -2.12
CA LEU A 77 -13.45 -3.43 -2.99
C LEU A 77 -14.75 -2.96 -3.67
N ALA A 78 -15.64 -2.31 -2.92
CA ALA A 78 -16.85 -1.72 -3.49
C ALA A 78 -16.52 -0.64 -4.54
N GLY A 79 -15.56 0.25 -4.25
CA GLY A 79 -15.10 1.27 -5.19
C GLY A 79 -14.48 0.67 -6.45
N CYS A 80 -13.66 -0.37 -6.32
CA CYS A 80 -13.07 -1.09 -7.45
C CYS A 80 -14.12 -1.80 -8.30
N THR A 81 -15.14 -2.40 -7.66
CA THR A 81 -16.28 -3.00 -8.38
C THR A 81 -17.06 -1.96 -9.18
N VAL A 82 -17.31 -0.79 -8.58
CA VAL A 82 -17.96 0.31 -9.32
C VAL A 82 -17.06 0.83 -10.45
N ALA A 83 -15.76 0.99 -10.21
CA ALA A 83 -14.83 1.43 -11.22
C ALA A 83 -14.74 0.45 -12.42
N SER A 84 -14.85 -0.86 -12.17
CA SER A 84 -14.82 -1.87 -13.23
C SER A 84 -15.97 -1.74 -14.23
N LEU A 85 -17.10 -1.13 -13.85
CA LEU A 85 -18.21 -0.87 -14.76
C LEU A 85 -17.85 0.14 -15.87
N PHE A 86 -16.84 0.95 -15.65
CA PHE A 86 -16.32 1.91 -16.64
C PHE A 86 -15.13 1.36 -17.44
N LEU A 87 -14.61 0.19 -17.08
CA LEU A 87 -13.46 -0.45 -17.69
C LEU A 87 -13.89 -1.62 -18.56
N ASN A 88 -14.03 -1.41 -19.87
CA ASN A 88 -14.52 -2.45 -20.79
C ASN A 88 -13.60 -3.68 -20.94
N ASN A 89 -12.31 -3.53 -20.60
CA ASN A 89 -11.28 -4.55 -20.84
C ASN A 89 -10.94 -5.39 -19.60
N TYR A 90 -11.44 -5.01 -18.42
CA TYR A 90 -11.12 -5.68 -17.15
C TYR A 90 -12.36 -6.11 -16.41
N SER A 91 -12.31 -7.31 -15.85
CA SER A 91 -13.42 -7.81 -15.03
C SER A 91 -13.45 -7.14 -13.65
N ALA A 92 -14.61 -7.23 -12.98
CA ALA A 92 -14.72 -6.75 -11.60
C ALA A 92 -13.72 -7.45 -10.66
N THR A 93 -13.40 -8.73 -10.91
CA THR A 93 -12.40 -9.48 -10.15
C THR A 93 -10.98 -8.93 -10.37
N ASP A 94 -10.64 -8.49 -11.59
CA ASP A 94 -9.34 -7.91 -11.88
C ASP A 94 -9.19 -6.53 -11.21
N ALA A 95 -10.25 -5.70 -11.26
CA ALA A 95 -10.27 -4.42 -10.57
C ALA A 95 -10.17 -4.59 -9.04
N CYS A 96 -10.88 -5.56 -8.47
CA CYS A 96 -10.79 -5.89 -7.05
C CYS A 96 -9.39 -6.43 -6.68
N ALA A 97 -8.76 -7.25 -7.53
CA ALA A 97 -7.40 -7.72 -7.31
C ALA A 97 -6.40 -6.56 -7.26
N VAL A 98 -6.52 -5.58 -8.17
CA VAL A 98 -5.71 -4.34 -8.13
C VAL A 98 -5.93 -3.57 -6.84
N GLY A 99 -7.19 -3.39 -6.43
CA GLY A 99 -7.56 -2.64 -5.23
C GLY A 99 -7.18 -3.34 -3.92
N SER A 100 -7.14 -4.68 -3.91
CA SER A 100 -6.79 -5.47 -2.73
C SER A 100 -5.35 -5.25 -2.25
N GLY A 101 -4.49 -4.67 -3.09
CA GLY A 101 -3.15 -4.25 -2.68
C GLY A 101 -3.12 -3.20 -1.57
N LEU A 102 -4.23 -2.48 -1.34
CA LEU A 102 -4.46 -1.54 -0.23
C LEU A 102 -3.31 -0.57 0.07
N GLY A 103 -2.46 -0.27 -0.94
CA GLY A 103 -1.27 0.56 -0.82
C GLY A 103 0.04 -0.23 -0.74
N TYR A 104 0.00 -1.56 -0.60
CA TYR A 104 1.20 -2.38 -0.60
C TYR A 104 1.57 -2.85 -2.01
N TYR A 105 2.11 -1.92 -2.78
CA TYR A 105 2.36 -2.09 -4.21
C TYR A 105 3.39 -3.18 -4.54
N SER A 106 4.42 -3.39 -3.70
CA SER A 106 5.49 -4.34 -3.99
C SER A 106 5.01 -5.80 -3.93
N LEU A 107 4.15 -6.15 -2.98
CA LEU A 107 3.61 -7.50 -2.86
C LEU A 107 2.51 -7.75 -3.90
N SER A 108 1.52 -6.87 -3.94
CA SER A 108 0.35 -7.04 -4.80
C SER A 108 0.71 -7.08 -6.28
N SER A 109 1.65 -6.22 -6.73
CA SER A 109 2.07 -6.21 -8.13
C SER A 109 2.77 -7.50 -8.55
N ILE A 110 3.61 -8.08 -7.68
CA ILE A 110 4.31 -9.34 -7.98
C ILE A 110 3.31 -10.49 -8.07
N ILE A 111 2.42 -10.63 -7.09
CA ILE A 111 1.39 -11.67 -7.08
C ILE A 111 0.50 -11.56 -8.31
N ILE A 112 -0.02 -10.35 -8.60
CA ILE A 112 -0.89 -10.13 -9.74
C ILE A 112 -0.16 -10.40 -11.06
N THR A 113 1.12 -10.05 -11.17
CA THR A 113 1.93 -10.35 -12.35
C THR A 113 2.04 -11.86 -12.58
N GLU A 114 2.23 -12.63 -11.52
CA GLU A 114 2.36 -14.08 -11.60
C GLU A 114 1.06 -14.77 -12.05
N TYR A 115 -0.09 -14.33 -11.54
CA TYR A 115 -1.38 -14.98 -11.82
C TYR A 115 -2.15 -14.41 -13.00
N LYS A 116 -1.98 -13.12 -13.32
CA LYS A 116 -2.77 -12.39 -14.31
C LYS A 116 -1.96 -11.70 -15.39
N GLY A 117 -0.63 -11.79 -15.31
CA GLY A 117 0.28 -11.22 -16.28
C GLY A 117 0.80 -9.84 -15.95
N ALA A 118 1.85 -9.43 -16.67
CA ALA A 118 2.62 -8.22 -16.41
C ALA A 118 1.81 -6.92 -16.56
N GLU A 119 0.84 -6.91 -17.45
CA GLU A 119 -0.01 -5.73 -17.69
C GLU A 119 -0.81 -5.37 -16.43
N LEU A 120 -1.57 -6.33 -15.89
CA LEU A 120 -2.38 -6.10 -14.69
C LEU A 120 -1.51 -5.86 -13.45
N GLY A 121 -0.35 -6.52 -13.34
CA GLY A 121 0.62 -6.28 -12.29
C GLY A 121 1.19 -4.86 -12.31
N THR A 122 1.44 -4.30 -13.51
CA THR A 122 1.89 -2.92 -13.67
C THR A 122 0.79 -1.93 -13.29
N ILE A 123 -0.46 -2.21 -13.66
CA ILE A 123 -1.62 -1.40 -13.27
C ILE A 123 -1.75 -1.39 -11.74
N ALA A 124 -1.60 -2.54 -11.09
CA ALA A 124 -1.65 -2.65 -9.64
C ALA A 124 -0.54 -1.84 -8.96
N LEU A 125 0.70 -1.93 -9.48
CA LEU A 125 1.83 -1.15 -9.01
C LEU A 125 1.53 0.36 -9.09
N MET A 126 1.14 0.84 -10.26
CA MET A 126 0.85 2.25 -10.49
C MET A 126 -0.31 2.75 -9.65
N SER A 127 -1.40 1.99 -9.55
CA SER A 127 -2.58 2.35 -8.77
C SER A 127 -2.24 2.55 -7.29
N ASN A 128 -1.45 1.64 -6.71
CA ASN A 128 -1.06 1.72 -5.31
C ASN A 128 -0.04 2.85 -5.05
N ILE A 129 0.89 3.13 -5.98
CA ILE A 129 1.78 4.30 -5.91
C ILE A 129 0.97 5.60 -5.96
N ILE A 130 0.01 5.71 -6.86
CA ILE A 130 -0.87 6.89 -6.96
C ILE A 130 -1.67 7.07 -5.67
N ARG A 131 -2.19 5.98 -5.09
CA ARG A 131 -2.88 6.01 -3.79
C ARG A 131 -1.98 6.57 -2.68
N GLU A 132 -0.72 6.13 -2.60
CA GLU A 132 0.25 6.66 -1.64
C GLU A 132 0.52 8.15 -1.87
N ILE A 133 0.72 8.57 -3.12
CA ILE A 133 0.92 9.97 -3.48
C ILE A 133 -0.30 10.82 -3.06
N ILE A 134 -1.51 10.34 -3.31
CA ILE A 134 -2.75 11.01 -2.88
C ILE A 134 -2.78 11.15 -1.36
N ALA A 135 -2.45 10.08 -0.61
CA ALA A 135 -2.39 10.14 0.84
C ALA A 135 -1.37 11.17 1.33
N LEU A 136 -0.16 11.21 0.72
CA LEU A 136 0.91 12.15 1.10
C LEU A 136 0.56 13.61 0.81
N LEU A 137 -0.04 13.89 -0.36
CA LEU A 137 -0.32 15.26 -0.79
C LEU A 137 -1.60 15.81 -0.16
N PHE A 138 -2.63 14.97 -0.04
CA PHE A 138 -3.97 15.42 0.34
C PHE A 138 -4.35 15.08 1.79
N ALA A 139 -3.46 14.47 2.60
CA ALA A 139 -3.74 14.13 4.00
C ALA A 139 -4.36 15.30 4.81
N PRO A 140 -3.84 16.55 4.76
CA PRO A 140 -4.43 17.65 5.50
C PRO A 140 -5.84 18.00 5.02
N LEU A 141 -6.09 17.89 3.73
CA LEU A 141 -7.40 18.19 3.13
C LEU A 141 -8.43 17.10 3.48
N LEU A 142 -7.99 15.84 3.41
CA LEU A 142 -8.79 14.68 3.81
C LEU A 142 -9.18 14.77 5.30
N ALA A 143 -8.22 15.12 6.16
CA ALA A 143 -8.48 15.30 7.59
C ALA A 143 -9.48 16.44 7.85
N LYS A 144 -9.39 17.54 7.09
CA LYS A 144 -10.27 18.70 7.23
C LYS A 144 -11.70 18.41 6.77
N TRP A 145 -11.88 17.70 5.67
CA TRP A 145 -13.21 17.49 5.05
C TRP A 145 -13.93 16.25 5.56
N PHE A 146 -13.19 15.16 5.78
CA PHE A 146 -13.74 13.85 6.11
C PHE A 146 -13.38 13.37 7.52
N GLY A 147 -12.64 14.21 8.26
CA GLY A 147 -12.23 13.91 9.63
C GLY A 147 -10.88 13.17 9.73
N PRO A 148 -10.33 13.05 10.95
CA PRO A 148 -8.94 12.61 11.18
C PRO A 148 -8.66 11.16 10.81
N LEU A 149 -9.68 10.32 10.63
CA LEU A 149 -9.51 8.92 10.21
C LEU A 149 -9.41 8.77 8.69
N ALA A 150 -9.84 9.77 7.90
CA ALA A 150 -9.85 9.68 6.46
C ALA A 150 -8.44 9.54 5.83
N PRO A 151 -7.41 10.31 6.24
CA PRO A 151 -6.06 10.10 5.73
C PRO A 151 -5.51 8.71 6.03
N ILE A 152 -5.88 8.13 7.19
CA ILE A 152 -5.49 6.78 7.59
C ILE A 152 -6.12 5.76 6.63
N SER A 153 -7.42 5.87 6.37
CA SER A 153 -8.11 4.97 5.46
C SER A 153 -7.57 5.05 4.02
N VAL A 154 -7.26 6.27 3.53
CA VAL A 154 -6.68 6.46 2.19
C VAL A 154 -5.26 5.90 2.11
N GLY A 155 -4.44 6.09 3.13
CA GLY A 155 -3.06 5.58 3.16
C GLY A 155 -2.98 4.06 3.13
N GLY A 156 -3.96 3.34 3.68
CA GLY A 156 -3.97 1.87 3.68
C GLY A 156 -2.77 1.29 4.43
N ALA A 157 -2.07 0.33 3.83
CA ALA A 157 -0.90 -0.34 4.41
C ALA A 157 0.26 0.65 4.70
N THR A 158 0.44 1.68 3.87
CA THR A 158 1.54 2.65 4.06
C THR A 158 1.39 3.52 5.31
N THR A 159 0.26 3.44 6.01
CA THR A 159 0.01 4.23 7.24
C THR A 159 0.85 3.81 8.43
N MET A 160 1.49 2.65 8.38
CA MET A 160 2.40 2.20 9.43
C MET A 160 3.84 2.69 9.24
N ASP A 161 4.21 3.18 8.04
CA ASP A 161 5.58 3.54 7.67
C ASP A 161 5.67 4.86 6.86
N THR A 162 5.55 4.80 5.53
CA THR A 162 5.90 5.91 4.64
C THR A 162 4.97 7.12 4.77
N THR A 163 3.67 6.90 4.96
CA THR A 163 2.70 7.99 5.10
C THR A 163 2.48 8.41 6.57
N LEU A 164 2.97 7.64 7.54
CA LEU A 164 2.77 7.89 8.98
C LEU A 164 3.16 9.31 9.41
N PRO A 165 4.30 9.89 9.01
CA PRO A 165 4.69 11.24 9.45
C PRO A 165 3.71 12.32 8.97
N ILE A 166 3.19 12.20 7.77
CA ILE A 166 2.24 13.17 7.19
C ILE A 166 0.86 12.99 7.82
N ILE A 167 0.41 11.75 7.99
CA ILE A 167 -0.86 11.43 8.65
C ILE A 167 -0.85 11.91 10.09
N THR A 168 0.25 11.71 10.82
CA THR A 168 0.40 12.19 12.19
C THR A 168 0.27 13.72 12.29
N ARG A 169 0.82 14.46 11.32
CA ARG A 169 0.67 15.92 11.26
C ARG A 169 -0.76 16.33 10.91
N ALA A 170 -1.43 15.61 10.02
CA ALA A 170 -2.77 15.96 9.55
C ALA A 170 -3.88 15.54 10.54
N SER A 171 -3.77 14.34 11.10
CA SER A 171 -4.78 13.73 11.98
C SER A 171 -4.52 13.98 13.46
N GLY A 172 -3.25 14.21 13.84
CA GLY A 172 -2.80 14.44 15.20
C GLY A 172 -2.16 13.22 15.86
N GLN A 173 -1.28 13.48 16.83
CA GLN A 173 -0.45 12.48 17.53
C GLN A 173 -1.25 11.33 18.16
N LYS A 174 -2.46 11.59 18.64
CA LYS A 174 -3.35 10.58 19.26
C LYS A 174 -3.76 9.45 18.32
N TYR A 175 -3.61 9.65 17.01
CA TYR A 175 -3.98 8.66 15.99
C TYR A 175 -2.81 7.83 15.48
N ILE A 176 -1.57 8.05 15.97
CA ILE A 176 -0.39 7.27 15.56
C ILE A 176 -0.65 5.77 15.71
N VAL A 177 -1.12 5.35 16.90
CA VAL A 177 -1.36 3.93 17.19
C VAL A 177 -2.45 3.36 16.29
N VAL A 178 -3.50 4.15 16.01
CA VAL A 178 -4.56 3.76 15.07
C VAL A 178 -4.00 3.62 13.66
N SER A 179 -3.13 4.53 13.22
CA SER A 179 -2.48 4.47 11.90
C SER A 179 -1.64 3.21 11.74
N VAL A 180 -0.77 2.93 12.72
CA VAL A 180 0.09 1.73 12.68
C VAL A 180 -0.76 0.46 12.71
N PHE A 181 -1.76 0.39 13.60
CA PHE A 181 -2.69 -0.72 13.68
C PHE A 181 -3.44 -0.95 12.36
N HIS A 182 -3.95 0.13 11.75
CA HIS A 182 -4.62 0.08 10.46
C HIS A 182 -3.69 -0.42 9.36
N GLY A 183 -2.47 0.13 9.28
CA GLY A 183 -1.47 -0.28 8.30
C GLY A 183 -1.13 -1.76 8.42
N CYS A 184 -0.83 -2.24 9.64
CA CYS A 184 -0.56 -3.65 9.87
C CYS A 184 -1.72 -4.57 9.45
N LEU A 185 -2.96 -4.24 9.83
CA LEU A 185 -4.10 -5.09 9.47
C LEU A 185 -4.41 -5.08 7.97
N THR A 186 -4.24 -3.95 7.31
CA THR A 186 -4.45 -3.87 5.85
C THR A 186 -3.33 -4.52 5.05
N ASP A 187 -2.12 -4.61 5.61
CA ASP A 187 -0.99 -5.30 5.00
C ASP A 187 -1.15 -6.83 5.03
N PHE A 188 -1.76 -7.36 6.09
CA PHE A 188 -2.01 -8.80 6.26
C PHE A 188 -3.36 -9.28 5.69
N SER A 189 -4.18 -8.41 5.11
CA SER A 189 -5.50 -8.78 4.58
C SER A 189 -5.45 -9.09 3.09
#